data_934bd57f7696392584d58dd6d016b331
#
_entry.id   934bd57f7696392584d58dd6d016b331
#
_cell.length_a   1.000
_cell.length_b   1.000
_cell.length_c   1.000
_cell.angle_alpha   90.00
_cell.angle_beta   90.00
_cell.angle_gamma   90.00
#
_symmetry.space_group_name_H-M   'P 1'
#
loop_
_entity.id
_entity.type
_entity.pdbx_description
1 polymer ?
#
loop_
_entity_poly.entity_id
_entity_poly.type
_entity_poly.pdbx_seq_one_letter_code
_entity_poly.pdbx_strand_id
1 'polypeptide(L)'
;RQMCIRDRKLDYAINDNHRVEYIYQETQDINIREYDRPNLNYVFSSHYYVYPIDREKNTFTYVGDISDDLSVEMKYSDIVYKNDQDSLGGENFGHHRITLASGEYAYPTSEQYRSANETNIDEQLLNLKATLLRGNHTISVGYDMHEKYVSNLFIAFENGRFRWNSVDDFLNGNLSYLRFIKPVTGNLMDGAAIVDIDMSTFYIEDVVDVSDILTLNFGVRVDTIEQPENTAGYNAAFEALAGFSNTAPLDSSVIQPR
;
A
#
# COMPACT_ATOMS: atom_id res chain seq x y z
N ARG A 1 4.09 12.09 -18.22
CA ARG A 1 3.10 11.80 -17.17
C ARG A 1 1.70 12.05 -17.69
N GLN A 2 0.83 11.09 -17.54
CA GLN A 2 -0.61 11.24 -17.81
C GLN A 2 -1.37 10.84 -16.54
N MET A 3 -2.25 11.70 -16.07
CA MET A 3 -3.10 11.43 -14.91
C MET A 3 -4.55 11.71 -15.26
N CYS A 4 -5.43 10.79 -14.94
CA CYS A 4 -6.87 10.91 -15.05
C CYS A 4 -7.50 10.71 -13.67
N ILE A 5 -8.36 11.62 -13.25
CA ILE A 5 -9.16 11.53 -12.03
C ILE A 5 -10.61 11.60 -12.41
N ARG A 6 -11.42 10.68 -11.92
CA ARG A 6 -12.88 10.66 -12.11
C ARG A 6 -13.54 10.54 -10.75
N ASP A 7 -14.36 11.51 -10.42
CA ASP A 7 -15.15 11.53 -9.19
C ASP A 7 -16.64 11.58 -9.51
N ARG A 8 -17.41 10.82 -8.75
CA ARG A 8 -18.87 10.85 -8.78
C ARG A 8 -19.39 10.89 -7.36
N LYS A 9 -20.37 11.77 -7.13
CA LYS A 9 -20.98 11.93 -5.81
C LYS A 9 -22.51 11.89 -5.97
N LEU A 10 -23.15 11.13 -5.09
CA LEU A 10 -24.58 11.08 -4.93
C LEU A 10 -24.92 11.41 -3.48
N ASP A 11 -25.79 12.38 -3.29
CA ASP A 11 -26.37 12.76 -1.99
C ASP A 11 -27.86 12.49 -2.03
N TYR A 12 -28.40 11.87 -0.99
CA TYR A 12 -29.82 11.65 -0.86
C TYR A 12 -30.29 11.91 0.58
N ALA A 13 -31.16 12.90 0.74
CA ALA A 13 -31.87 13.13 1.98
C ALA A 13 -33.06 12.16 2.05
N ILE A 14 -33.03 11.21 2.98
CA ILE A 14 -34.11 10.26 3.24
C ILE A 14 -35.30 11.04 3.83
N ASN A 15 -34.99 11.95 4.76
CA ASN A 15 -35.87 12.95 5.34
C ASN A 15 -35.01 14.09 5.94
N ASP A 16 -35.62 14.98 6.72
CA ASP A 16 -34.93 16.14 7.31
C ASP A 16 -33.81 15.74 8.28
N ASN A 17 -33.90 14.56 8.90
CA ASN A 17 -32.99 14.08 9.92
C ASN A 17 -32.00 13.00 9.41
N HIS A 18 -32.20 12.45 8.22
CA HIS A 18 -31.41 11.32 7.72
C HIS A 18 -30.91 11.55 6.30
N ARG A 19 -29.62 11.40 6.10
CA ARG A 19 -28.95 11.55 4.82
C ARG A 19 -27.98 10.42 4.54
N VAL A 20 -27.88 10.01 3.29
CA VAL A 20 -26.87 9.11 2.77
C VAL A 20 -26.07 9.80 1.67
N GLU A 21 -24.80 9.47 1.58
CA GLU A 21 -23.88 9.94 0.57
C GLU A 21 -23.11 8.76 0.00
N TYR A 22 -22.93 8.72 -1.30
CA TYR A 22 -22.03 7.80 -1.96
C TYR A 22 -21.05 8.58 -2.83
N ILE A 23 -19.76 8.26 -2.67
CA ILE A 23 -18.66 8.83 -3.45
C ILE A 23 -17.90 7.69 -4.11
N TYR A 24 -17.79 7.74 -5.44
CA TYR A 24 -16.86 6.95 -6.24
C TYR A 24 -15.70 7.82 -6.69
N GLN A 25 -14.48 7.35 -6.51
CA GLN A 25 -13.26 8.02 -6.95
C GLN A 25 -12.37 7.02 -7.69
N GLU A 26 -11.92 7.39 -8.88
CA GLU A 26 -10.98 6.63 -9.69
C GLU A 26 -9.79 7.52 -10.03
N THR A 27 -8.59 7.05 -9.82
CA THR A 27 -7.35 7.72 -10.23
C THR A 27 -6.51 6.76 -11.06
N GLN A 28 -6.17 7.18 -12.27
CA GLN A 28 -5.23 6.50 -13.14
C GLN A 28 -4.06 7.46 -13.40
N ASP A 29 -2.87 7.07 -13.03
CA ASP A 29 -1.64 7.83 -13.29
C ASP A 29 -0.61 6.94 -13.99
N ILE A 30 -0.09 7.39 -15.11
CA ILE A 30 0.94 6.69 -15.87
C ILE A 30 2.16 7.59 -15.96
N ASN A 31 3.24 7.14 -15.37
CA ASN A 31 4.54 7.78 -15.46
C ASN A 31 5.52 6.88 -16.21
N ILE A 32 6.19 7.43 -17.21
CA ILE A 32 7.39 6.81 -17.75
C ILE A 32 8.55 7.36 -16.94
N ARG A 33 9.31 6.47 -16.34
CA ARG A 33 10.47 6.81 -15.52
C ARG A 33 11.74 6.42 -16.25
N GLU A 34 12.60 7.39 -16.36
CA GLU A 34 13.98 7.17 -16.74
C GLU A 34 14.72 6.59 -15.53
N TYR A 35 15.62 5.67 -15.81
CA TYR A 35 16.50 5.16 -14.77
C TYR A 35 17.61 6.19 -14.53
N ASP A 36 17.34 7.18 -13.70
CA ASP A 36 18.27 8.26 -13.37
C ASP A 36 19.28 7.78 -12.32
N ARG A 37 20.36 7.16 -12.81
CA ARG A 37 21.58 6.98 -12.00
C ARG A 37 22.71 7.73 -12.66
N PRO A 38 23.38 8.64 -11.95
CA PRO A 38 24.45 9.50 -12.49
C PRO A 38 25.68 8.75 -13.03
N ASN A 39 25.72 7.42 -12.84
CA ASN A 39 26.81 6.54 -13.27
C ASN A 39 26.45 5.63 -14.47
N LEU A 40 25.29 5.83 -15.10
CA LEU A 40 24.88 5.09 -16.29
C LEU A 40 25.21 5.95 -17.53
N ASN A 41 26.17 5.50 -18.33
CA ASN A 41 26.71 6.30 -19.43
C ASN A 41 25.78 6.30 -20.67
N TYR A 42 25.32 5.11 -21.11
CA TYR A 42 24.46 4.98 -22.28
C TYR A 42 23.25 4.12 -21.97
N VAL A 43 22.13 4.77 -21.64
CA VAL A 43 20.86 4.11 -21.35
C VAL A 43 19.93 4.29 -22.54
N PHE A 44 19.49 3.19 -23.14
CA PHE A 44 18.51 3.22 -24.21
C PHE A 44 17.07 3.33 -23.64
N SER A 45 16.12 3.81 -24.44
CA SER A 45 14.72 3.95 -24.03
C SER A 45 14.07 2.62 -23.63
N SER A 46 14.58 1.49 -24.13
CA SER A 46 14.19 0.14 -23.69
C SER A 46 14.44 -0.13 -22.20
N HIS A 47 15.34 0.65 -21.58
CA HIS A 47 15.67 0.55 -20.16
C HIS A 47 14.74 1.39 -19.27
N TYR A 48 13.96 2.29 -19.85
CA TYR A 48 12.94 3.04 -19.12
C TYR A 48 11.79 2.11 -18.74
N TYR A 49 11.02 2.52 -17.76
CA TYR A 49 9.88 1.72 -17.30
C TYR A 49 8.64 2.56 -17.08
N VAL A 50 7.51 1.90 -17.21
CA VAL A 50 6.21 2.45 -16.88
C VAL A 50 5.95 2.24 -15.40
N TYR A 51 5.48 3.26 -14.73
CA TYR A 51 5.02 3.24 -13.35
C TYR A 51 3.55 3.65 -13.33
N PRO A 52 2.63 2.69 -13.54
CA PRO A 52 1.21 2.96 -13.49
C PRO A 52 0.73 3.00 -12.04
N ILE A 53 -0.28 3.79 -11.77
CA ILE A 53 -1.04 3.76 -10.53
C ILE A 53 -2.51 3.74 -10.92
N ASP A 54 -3.18 2.66 -10.54
CA ASP A 54 -4.63 2.55 -10.60
C ASP A 54 -5.17 2.50 -9.17
N ARG A 55 -6.04 3.45 -8.83
CA ARG A 55 -6.68 3.49 -7.53
C ARG A 55 -8.18 3.72 -7.71
N GLU A 56 -8.95 2.85 -7.10
CA GLU A 56 -10.39 2.96 -7.00
C GLU A 56 -10.80 3.07 -5.53
N LYS A 57 -11.74 3.97 -5.25
CA LYS A 57 -12.28 4.16 -3.90
C LYS A 57 -13.78 4.36 -3.97
N ASN A 58 -14.49 3.53 -3.24
CA ASN A 58 -15.91 3.64 -2.97
C ASN A 58 -16.11 4.11 -1.52
N THR A 59 -16.90 5.12 -1.29
CA THR A 59 -17.22 5.59 0.05
C THR A 59 -18.71 5.75 0.20
N PHE A 60 -19.27 5.13 1.23
CA PHE A 60 -20.65 5.28 1.65
C PHE A 60 -20.67 5.97 3.02
N THR A 61 -21.47 7.02 3.16
CA THR A 61 -21.66 7.74 4.42
C THR A 61 -23.14 7.83 4.75
N TYR A 62 -23.49 7.55 5.99
CA TYR A 62 -24.81 7.81 6.56
C TYR A 62 -24.66 8.74 7.76
N VAL A 63 -25.52 9.74 7.83
CA VAL A 63 -25.64 10.65 8.97
C VAL A 63 -27.11 10.75 9.32
N GLY A 64 -27.42 10.59 10.61
CA GLY A 64 -28.79 10.63 11.06
C GLY A 64 -28.94 11.15 12.48
N ASP A 65 -29.93 12.03 12.68
CA ASP A 65 -30.40 12.45 13.99
C ASP A 65 -31.54 11.51 14.43
N ILE A 66 -31.21 10.60 15.37
CA ILE A 66 -32.16 9.60 15.88
C ILE A 66 -33.19 10.26 16.81
N SER A 67 -32.75 11.30 17.51
CA SER A 67 -33.58 12.18 18.32
C SER A 67 -32.91 13.57 18.43
N ASP A 68 -33.56 14.51 19.10
CA ASP A 68 -33.01 15.85 19.34
C ASP A 68 -31.64 15.82 20.08
N ASP A 69 -31.38 14.74 20.82
CA ASP A 69 -30.18 14.61 21.66
C ASP A 69 -29.19 13.56 21.12
N LEU A 70 -29.57 12.71 20.16
CA LEU A 70 -28.76 11.59 19.67
C LEU A 70 -28.56 11.64 18.16
N SER A 71 -27.33 11.77 17.75
CA SER A 71 -26.91 11.63 16.35
C SER A 71 -26.02 10.41 16.14
N VAL A 72 -26.04 9.84 14.92
CA VAL A 72 -25.20 8.72 14.50
C VAL A 72 -24.58 9.01 13.15
N GLU A 73 -23.32 8.59 13.00
CA GLU A 73 -22.58 8.64 11.76
C GLU A 73 -22.02 7.26 11.45
N MET A 74 -22.10 6.86 10.19
CA MET A 74 -21.43 5.67 9.66
C MET A 74 -20.72 6.05 8.37
N LYS A 75 -19.47 5.66 8.24
CA LYS A 75 -18.70 5.78 7.00
C LYS A 75 -18.00 4.48 6.70
N TYR A 76 -18.26 3.93 5.52
CA TYR A 76 -17.57 2.77 5.00
C TYR A 76 -16.81 3.17 3.73
N SER A 77 -15.57 2.72 3.63
CA SER A 77 -14.77 2.89 2.40
C SER A 77 -14.13 1.58 2.01
N ASP A 78 -14.18 1.29 0.72
CA ASP A 78 -13.47 0.22 0.04
C ASP A 78 -12.48 0.83 -0.95
N ILE A 79 -11.21 0.43 -0.88
CA ILE A 79 -10.12 1.01 -1.65
C ILE A 79 -9.31 -0.12 -2.28
N VAL A 80 -9.15 -0.06 -3.60
CA VAL A 80 -8.26 -0.92 -4.37
C VAL A 80 -7.16 -0.09 -4.98
N TYR A 81 -5.91 -0.51 -4.78
CA TYR A 81 -4.73 0.10 -5.38
C TYR A 81 -3.92 -0.96 -6.12
N LYS A 82 -3.52 -0.64 -7.36
CA LYS A 82 -2.68 -1.50 -8.20
C LYS A 82 -1.54 -0.69 -8.79
N ASN A 83 -0.35 -1.28 -8.75
CA ASN A 83 0.84 -0.78 -9.40
C ASN A 83 1.61 -1.96 -9.99
N ASP A 84 1.52 -2.14 -11.30
CA ASP A 84 2.20 -3.18 -12.06
C ASP A 84 3.23 -2.52 -12.99
N GLN A 85 4.51 -2.64 -12.63
CA GLN A 85 5.59 -1.91 -13.28
C GLN A 85 6.19 -2.72 -14.41
N ASP A 86 6.23 -2.12 -15.61
CA ASP A 86 6.77 -2.74 -16.81
C ASP A 86 7.96 -1.99 -17.39
N SER A 87 8.95 -2.73 -17.87
CA SER A 87 10.03 -2.17 -18.66
C SER A 87 9.60 -1.90 -20.10
N LEU A 88 9.94 -0.74 -20.66
CA LEU A 88 9.66 -0.42 -22.06
C LEU A 88 10.40 -1.35 -23.06
N GLY A 89 11.44 -2.04 -22.61
CA GLY A 89 12.15 -3.06 -23.38
C GLY A 89 11.41 -4.38 -23.50
N GLY A 90 10.29 -4.53 -22.77
CA GLY A 90 9.46 -5.74 -22.72
C GLY A 90 9.90 -6.70 -21.60
N GLU A 91 8.94 -7.51 -21.14
CA GLU A 91 9.09 -8.41 -20.00
C GLU A 91 10.00 -9.60 -20.24
N ASN A 92 10.23 -9.97 -21.52
CA ASN A 92 10.95 -11.19 -21.88
C ASN A 92 12.45 -11.00 -22.11
N PHE A 93 12.97 -9.79 -21.92
CA PHE A 93 14.37 -9.50 -22.12
C PHE A 93 15.09 -9.23 -20.80
N GLY A 94 16.17 -9.97 -20.54
CA GLY A 94 17.01 -9.71 -19.40
C GLY A 94 17.74 -8.36 -19.48
N HIS A 95 18.25 -7.93 -18.35
CA HIS A 95 19.08 -6.72 -18.21
C HIS A 95 20.48 -6.98 -18.76
N HIS A 96 20.91 -6.28 -19.79
CA HIS A 96 22.23 -6.37 -20.36
C HIS A 96 23.06 -5.13 -20.04
N ARG A 97 24.26 -5.33 -19.51
CA ARG A 97 25.29 -4.31 -19.37
C ARG A 97 26.50 -4.66 -20.21
N ILE A 98 26.86 -3.81 -21.16
CA ILE A 98 27.98 -3.98 -22.07
C ILE A 98 29.04 -2.97 -21.72
N THR A 99 30.29 -3.41 -21.50
CA THR A 99 31.43 -2.50 -21.30
C THR A 99 31.92 -2.02 -22.66
N LEU A 100 32.05 -0.72 -22.83
CA LEU A 100 32.55 -0.07 -24.04
C LEU A 100 34.06 0.10 -23.99
N ALA A 101 34.68 0.35 -25.15
CA ALA A 101 36.12 0.59 -25.26
C ALA A 101 36.59 1.81 -24.44
N SER A 102 35.70 2.77 -24.17
CA SER A 102 35.97 3.93 -23.29
C SER A 102 36.00 3.58 -21.81
N GLY A 103 35.62 2.36 -21.43
CA GLY A 103 35.40 1.94 -20.03
C GLY A 103 34.01 2.27 -19.48
N GLU A 104 33.17 2.94 -20.26
CA GLU A 104 31.79 3.24 -19.92
C GLU A 104 30.87 2.02 -20.16
N TYR A 105 29.59 2.15 -19.79
CA TYR A 105 28.63 1.07 -19.93
C TYR A 105 27.45 1.44 -20.82
N ALA A 106 27.00 0.51 -21.64
CA ALA A 106 25.75 0.59 -22.39
C ALA A 106 24.71 -0.35 -21.81
N TYR A 107 23.45 0.11 -21.76
CA TYR A 107 22.29 -0.61 -21.24
C TYR A 107 21.19 -0.66 -22.33
N PRO A 108 21.28 -1.62 -23.27
CA PRO A 108 20.41 -1.64 -24.45
C PRO A 108 19.05 -2.34 -24.23
N THR A 109 18.82 -2.94 -23.08
CA THR A 109 17.65 -3.79 -22.82
C THR A 109 16.90 -3.38 -21.57
N SER A 110 15.95 -4.22 -21.13
CA SER A 110 15.06 -3.97 -19.99
C SER A 110 15.77 -3.66 -18.67
N GLU A 111 15.13 -2.93 -17.83
CA GLU A 111 15.58 -2.62 -16.47
C GLU A 111 15.48 -3.87 -15.58
N GLN A 112 16.46 -4.05 -14.70
CA GLN A 112 16.68 -5.29 -13.95
C GLN A 112 15.70 -5.56 -12.80
N TYR A 113 14.87 -4.57 -12.41
CA TYR A 113 13.99 -4.63 -11.24
C TYR A 113 12.51 -4.54 -11.60
N ARG A 114 12.15 -4.49 -12.90
CA ARG A 114 10.78 -4.19 -13.34
C ARG A 114 10.05 -5.35 -14.02
N SER A 115 10.72 -6.46 -14.30
CA SER A 115 10.11 -7.64 -14.89
C SER A 115 9.21 -8.44 -13.94
N ALA A 116 9.36 -8.25 -12.64
CA ALA A 116 8.50 -8.81 -11.61
C ALA A 116 8.43 -7.82 -10.45
N ASN A 117 7.64 -6.76 -10.61
CA ASN A 117 7.47 -5.69 -9.63
C ASN A 117 6.03 -5.19 -9.66
N GLU A 118 5.21 -5.79 -8.81
CA GLU A 118 3.78 -5.53 -8.70
C GLU A 118 3.40 -5.29 -7.24
N THR A 119 2.57 -4.29 -6.99
CA THR A 119 2.02 -4.02 -5.67
C THR A 119 0.50 -3.87 -5.76
N ASN A 120 -0.21 -4.73 -5.06
CA ASN A 120 -1.65 -4.68 -4.90
C ASN A 120 -1.99 -4.41 -3.43
N ILE A 121 -2.91 -3.48 -3.19
CA ILE A 121 -3.39 -3.14 -1.86
C ILE A 121 -4.91 -3.08 -1.90
N ASP A 122 -5.54 -3.85 -1.02
CA ASP A 122 -6.97 -3.81 -0.77
C ASP A 122 -7.18 -3.31 0.67
N GLU A 123 -8.02 -2.27 0.84
CA GLU A 123 -8.30 -1.69 2.16
C GLU A 123 -9.81 -1.54 2.36
N GLN A 124 -10.29 -1.94 3.53
CA GLN A 124 -11.64 -1.68 4.00
C GLN A 124 -11.58 -0.87 5.29
N LEU A 125 -12.35 0.23 5.31
CA LEU A 125 -12.42 1.11 6.47
C LEU A 125 -13.88 1.27 6.88
N LEU A 126 -14.16 1.07 8.17
CA LEU A 126 -15.46 1.36 8.77
C LEU A 126 -15.26 2.31 9.94
N ASN A 127 -16.00 3.41 9.94
CA ASN A 127 -16.10 4.32 11.06
C ASN A 127 -17.56 4.40 11.52
N LEU A 128 -17.80 4.12 12.78
CA LEU A 128 -19.09 4.28 13.45
C LEU A 128 -18.95 5.24 14.58
N LYS A 129 -19.87 6.21 14.68
CA LYS A 129 -19.91 7.17 15.78
C LYS A 129 -21.34 7.45 16.20
N ALA A 130 -21.59 7.46 17.50
CA ALA A 130 -22.79 7.99 18.09
C ALA A 130 -22.45 9.13 19.04
N THR A 131 -23.20 10.22 18.98
CA THR A 131 -23.03 11.39 19.84
C THR A 131 -24.34 11.68 20.58
N LEU A 132 -24.28 11.71 21.92
CA LEU A 132 -25.39 11.98 22.79
C LEU A 132 -25.16 13.32 23.52
N LEU A 133 -26.12 14.23 23.36
CA LEU A 133 -26.17 15.49 24.13
C LEU A 133 -27.00 15.26 25.38
N ARG A 134 -26.42 15.53 26.57
CA ARG A 134 -27.12 15.35 27.84
C ARG A 134 -26.80 16.46 28.82
N GLY A 135 -27.66 17.47 28.88
CA GLY A 135 -27.41 18.64 29.69
C GLY A 135 -26.19 19.41 29.18
N ASN A 136 -25.12 19.48 29.98
CA ASN A 136 -23.84 20.07 29.61
C ASN A 136 -22.78 19.06 29.15
N HIS A 137 -23.19 17.82 28.89
CA HIS A 137 -22.33 16.73 28.39
C HIS A 137 -22.54 16.52 26.91
N THR A 138 -21.44 16.33 26.18
CA THR A 138 -21.40 15.79 24.81
C THR A 138 -20.64 14.49 24.85
N ILE A 139 -21.37 13.36 24.88
CA ILE A 139 -20.80 12.03 24.99
C ILE A 139 -20.70 11.42 23.59
N SER A 140 -19.51 11.03 23.17
CA SER A 140 -19.25 10.35 21.92
C SER A 140 -18.75 8.91 22.17
N VAL A 141 -19.32 7.96 21.43
CA VAL A 141 -18.86 6.56 21.39
C VAL A 141 -18.56 6.22 19.94
N GLY A 142 -17.43 5.59 19.69
CA GLY A 142 -17.06 5.22 18.34
C GLY A 142 -16.35 3.87 18.24
N TYR A 143 -16.45 3.34 17.04
CA TYR A 143 -15.74 2.13 16.61
C TYR A 143 -15.16 2.38 15.21
N ASP A 144 -13.85 2.15 15.06
CA ASP A 144 -13.15 2.20 13.80
C ASP A 144 -12.58 0.81 13.49
N MET A 145 -12.70 0.39 12.23
CA MET A 145 -12.07 -0.81 11.68
C MET A 145 -11.27 -0.43 10.44
N HIS A 146 -10.09 -1.00 10.29
CA HIS A 146 -9.28 -0.89 9.10
C HIS A 146 -8.63 -2.25 8.82
N GLU A 147 -9.13 -2.92 7.79
CA GLU A 147 -8.56 -4.14 7.25
C GLU A 147 -7.70 -3.75 6.04
N LYS A 148 -6.48 -4.26 5.99
CA LYS A 148 -5.53 -3.95 4.93
C LYS A 148 -4.76 -5.18 4.49
N TYR A 149 -5.00 -5.58 3.25
CA TYR A 149 -4.24 -6.61 2.55
C TYR A 149 -3.24 -5.97 1.59
N VAL A 150 -1.98 -6.39 1.66
CA VAL A 150 -0.90 -5.96 0.77
C VAL A 150 -0.24 -7.18 0.15
N SER A 151 -0.23 -7.25 -1.17
CA SER A 151 0.60 -8.18 -1.95
C SER A 151 1.66 -7.40 -2.68
N ASN A 152 2.94 -7.65 -2.36
CA ASN A 152 4.08 -6.98 -2.98
C ASN A 152 5.01 -8.01 -3.60
N LEU A 153 4.91 -8.16 -4.91
CA LEU A 153 5.85 -8.94 -5.71
C LEU A 153 7.04 -8.06 -6.07
N PHE A 154 8.23 -8.45 -5.63
CA PHE A 154 9.46 -7.80 -6.04
C PHE A 154 10.59 -8.84 -6.20
N ILE A 155 10.85 -9.24 -7.45
CA ILE A 155 11.92 -10.17 -7.78
C ILE A 155 12.91 -9.48 -8.71
N ALA A 156 14.03 -9.05 -8.16
CA ALA A 156 15.11 -8.49 -8.94
C ALA A 156 15.73 -9.55 -9.86
N PHE A 157 16.07 -9.18 -11.08
CA PHE A 157 16.76 -10.05 -12.06
C PHE A 157 15.94 -11.29 -12.47
N GLU A 158 14.64 -11.21 -12.45
CA GLU A 158 13.75 -12.33 -12.82
C GLU A 158 14.09 -12.86 -14.23
N ASN A 159 14.26 -11.98 -15.22
CA ASN A 159 14.66 -12.32 -16.59
C ASN A 159 16.18 -12.35 -16.82
N GLY A 160 16.96 -12.29 -15.73
CA GLY A 160 18.40 -12.36 -15.76
C GLY A 160 19.11 -11.00 -15.85
N ARG A 161 20.26 -10.98 -15.25
CA ARG A 161 21.23 -9.89 -15.33
C ARG A 161 22.49 -10.38 -16.02
N PHE A 162 22.75 -9.87 -17.22
CA PHE A 162 23.86 -10.26 -18.09
C PHE A 162 24.92 -9.16 -18.11
N ARG A 163 26.20 -9.51 -17.98
CA ARG A 163 27.33 -8.58 -18.10
C ARG A 163 28.29 -9.07 -19.18
N TRP A 164 28.75 -8.14 -20.02
CA TRP A 164 29.64 -8.36 -21.12
C TRP A 164 30.86 -7.45 -20.97
N ASN A 165 32.06 -7.98 -21.11
CA ASN A 165 33.29 -7.20 -20.93
C ASN A 165 33.62 -6.31 -22.13
N SER A 166 33.02 -6.60 -23.29
CA SER A 166 33.18 -5.81 -24.51
C SER A 166 31.94 -5.93 -25.41
N VAL A 167 31.87 -5.10 -26.45
CA VAL A 167 30.88 -5.23 -27.53
C VAL A 167 31.12 -6.51 -28.30
N ASP A 168 32.38 -6.88 -28.56
CA ASP A 168 32.74 -8.12 -29.26
C ASP A 168 32.29 -9.35 -28.46
N ASP A 169 32.43 -9.34 -27.13
CA ASP A 169 31.93 -10.42 -26.28
C ASP A 169 30.41 -10.53 -26.36
N PHE A 170 29.70 -9.40 -26.40
CA PHE A 170 28.26 -9.40 -26.59
C PHE A 170 27.85 -9.99 -27.94
N LEU A 171 28.50 -9.59 -29.04
CA LEU A 171 28.19 -10.07 -30.39
C LEU A 171 28.54 -11.55 -30.59
N ASN A 172 29.56 -12.05 -29.89
CA ASN A 172 30.02 -13.45 -29.98
C ASN A 172 29.40 -14.36 -28.89
N GLY A 173 28.55 -13.83 -28.00
CA GLY A 173 27.91 -14.59 -26.92
C GLY A 173 28.87 -14.99 -25.79
N ASN A 174 30.01 -14.32 -25.64
CA ASN A 174 31.02 -14.57 -24.60
C ASN A 174 30.60 -13.90 -23.29
N LEU A 175 29.65 -14.47 -22.57
CA LEU A 175 29.08 -13.93 -21.34
C LEU A 175 30.10 -13.96 -20.19
N SER A 176 30.29 -12.83 -19.49
CA SER A 176 31.19 -12.75 -18.34
C SER A 176 30.49 -12.97 -17.00
N TYR A 177 29.19 -12.66 -16.92
CA TYR A 177 28.41 -12.79 -15.68
C TYR A 177 26.94 -12.94 -15.97
N LEU A 178 26.32 -13.88 -15.23
CA LEU A 178 24.87 -14.11 -15.25
C LEU A 178 24.34 -14.26 -13.82
N ARG A 179 23.20 -13.63 -13.55
CA ARG A 179 22.45 -13.81 -12.30
C ARG A 179 20.95 -13.87 -12.59
N PHE A 180 20.31 -14.86 -12.02
CA PHE A 180 18.86 -15.00 -11.96
C PHE A 180 18.40 -15.07 -10.51
N ILE A 181 17.18 -14.61 -10.26
CA ILE A 181 16.45 -14.84 -9.02
C ILE A 181 15.04 -15.24 -9.43
N LYS A 182 14.64 -16.45 -9.04
CA LYS A 182 13.28 -16.97 -9.25
C LYS A 182 12.87 -17.81 -8.05
N PRO A 183 11.56 -17.86 -7.71
CA PRO A 183 11.05 -18.82 -6.75
C PRO A 183 11.35 -20.26 -7.22
N VAL A 184 11.66 -21.15 -6.28
CA VAL A 184 11.99 -22.56 -6.55
C VAL A 184 10.82 -23.29 -7.20
N THR A 185 9.59 -22.89 -6.90
CA THR A 185 8.35 -23.44 -7.45
C THR A 185 8.13 -23.09 -8.92
N GLY A 186 8.79 -22.03 -9.43
CA GLY A 186 8.58 -21.49 -10.77
C GLY A 186 7.37 -20.56 -10.89
N ASN A 187 6.53 -20.46 -9.87
CA ASN A 187 5.44 -19.48 -9.80
C ASN A 187 5.97 -18.18 -9.16
N LEU A 188 5.95 -17.06 -9.87
CA LEU A 188 6.49 -15.78 -9.40
C LEU A 188 5.79 -15.28 -8.14
N MET A 189 4.49 -15.50 -8.02
CA MET A 189 3.70 -15.05 -6.86
C MET A 189 4.12 -15.73 -5.54
N ASP A 190 4.78 -16.88 -5.58
CA ASP A 190 5.34 -17.51 -4.38
C ASP A 190 6.55 -16.71 -3.81
N GLY A 191 7.05 -15.74 -4.54
CA GLY A 191 8.05 -14.77 -4.12
C GLY A 191 7.47 -13.44 -3.63
N ALA A 192 6.14 -13.28 -3.64
CA ALA A 192 5.48 -12.08 -3.13
C ALA A 192 5.51 -12.03 -1.61
N ALA A 193 5.71 -10.83 -1.07
CA ALA A 193 5.47 -10.57 0.35
C ALA A 193 3.97 -10.25 0.53
N ILE A 194 3.30 -11.06 1.34
CA ILE A 194 1.89 -10.86 1.71
C ILE A 194 1.86 -10.30 3.13
N VAL A 195 1.14 -9.21 3.32
CA VAL A 195 0.92 -8.59 4.63
C VAL A 195 -0.58 -8.37 4.79
N ASP A 196 -1.14 -8.93 5.83
CA ASP A 196 -2.53 -8.79 6.23
C ASP A 196 -2.56 -8.15 7.62
N ILE A 197 -3.23 -7.01 7.76
CA ILE A 197 -3.25 -6.21 8.97
C ILE A 197 -4.69 -5.83 9.28
N ASP A 198 -5.16 -6.25 10.45
CA ASP A 198 -6.46 -5.87 10.99
C ASP A 198 -6.25 -4.92 12.16
N MET A 199 -6.84 -3.75 12.06
CA MET A 199 -6.83 -2.76 13.13
C MET A 199 -8.26 -2.46 13.56
N SER A 200 -8.50 -2.45 14.87
CA SER A 200 -9.77 -2.00 15.42
C SER A 200 -9.54 -1.03 16.57
N THR A 201 -10.43 -0.08 16.66
CA THR A 201 -10.41 0.95 17.69
C THR A 201 -11.80 1.06 18.29
N PHE A 202 -11.89 1.06 19.60
CA PHE A 202 -13.09 1.47 20.33
C PHE A 202 -12.75 2.66 21.21
N TYR A 203 -13.64 3.67 21.25
CA TYR A 203 -13.46 4.81 22.12
C TYR A 203 -14.78 5.32 22.72
N ILE A 204 -14.65 5.94 23.89
CA ILE A 204 -15.68 6.75 24.52
C ILE A 204 -15.03 8.04 25.02
N GLU A 205 -15.69 9.16 24.76
CA GLU A 205 -15.26 10.49 25.13
C GLU A 205 -16.43 11.30 25.65
N ASP A 206 -16.21 12.12 26.70
CA ASP A 206 -17.18 13.05 27.19
C ASP A 206 -16.56 14.47 27.29
N VAL A 207 -17.21 15.40 26.62
CA VAL A 207 -16.90 16.83 26.70
C VAL A 207 -17.95 17.48 27.57
N VAL A 208 -17.51 18.08 28.69
CA VAL A 208 -18.38 18.66 29.70
C VAL A 208 -18.16 20.17 29.81
N ASP A 209 -19.18 20.95 29.52
CA ASP A 209 -19.17 22.39 29.77
C ASP A 209 -19.51 22.67 31.22
N VAL A 210 -18.47 22.76 32.07
CA VAL A 210 -18.61 22.95 33.50
C VAL A 210 -19.12 24.37 33.83
N SER A 211 -18.71 25.34 33.03
CA SER A 211 -19.15 26.75 33.12
C SER A 211 -18.88 27.46 31.79
N ASP A 212 -19.31 28.72 31.66
CA ASP A 212 -19.09 29.55 30.47
C ASP A 212 -17.61 29.76 30.13
N ILE A 213 -16.69 29.45 31.05
CA ILE A 213 -15.25 29.64 30.88
C ILE A 213 -14.43 28.35 31.03
N LEU A 214 -15.07 27.22 31.33
CA LEU A 214 -14.37 25.96 31.58
C LEU A 214 -15.09 24.79 30.92
N THR A 215 -14.42 24.17 29.94
CA THR A 215 -14.80 22.89 29.31
C THR A 215 -13.75 21.86 29.68
N LEU A 216 -14.18 20.66 30.08
CA LEU A 216 -13.35 19.51 30.34
C LEU A 216 -13.61 18.47 29.26
N ASN A 217 -12.54 17.79 28.79
CA ASN A 217 -12.61 16.68 27.88
C ASN A 217 -11.85 15.48 28.48
N PHE A 218 -12.49 14.32 28.54
CA PHE A 218 -11.88 13.08 29.01
C PHE A 218 -12.49 11.88 28.28
N GLY A 219 -11.70 10.82 28.14
CA GLY A 219 -12.15 9.63 27.46
C GLY A 219 -11.15 8.48 27.57
N VAL A 220 -11.55 7.36 27.00
CA VAL A 220 -10.72 6.15 26.87
C VAL A 220 -10.79 5.64 25.44
N ARG A 221 -9.65 5.26 24.89
CA ARG A 221 -9.51 4.62 23.59
C ARG A 221 -8.73 3.32 23.75
N VAL A 222 -9.20 2.28 23.09
CA VAL A 222 -8.53 0.98 22.98
C VAL A 222 -8.28 0.71 21.52
N ASP A 223 -7.00 0.56 21.17
CA ASP A 223 -6.55 0.19 19.82
C ASP A 223 -6.04 -1.27 19.85
N THR A 224 -6.46 -2.06 18.88
CA THR A 224 -6.00 -3.43 18.67
C THR A 224 -5.42 -3.53 17.26
N ILE A 225 -4.25 -4.13 17.13
CA ILE A 225 -3.59 -4.42 15.85
C ILE A 225 -3.28 -5.90 15.82
N GLU A 226 -3.77 -6.57 14.78
CA GLU A 226 -3.54 -7.98 14.53
C GLU A 226 -2.89 -8.14 13.16
N GLN A 227 -1.94 -9.03 13.06
CA GLN A 227 -1.35 -9.45 11.80
C GLN A 227 -1.48 -10.98 11.70
N PRO A 228 -2.61 -11.48 11.17
CA PRO A 228 -2.95 -12.90 11.23
C PRO A 228 -2.03 -13.79 10.40
N GLU A 229 -1.42 -13.25 9.34
CA GLU A 229 -0.52 -14.00 8.47
C GLU A 229 0.90 -13.44 8.48
N ASN A 230 1.87 -14.32 8.76
CA ASN A 230 3.29 -14.03 8.61
C ASN A 230 3.87 -14.93 7.52
N THR A 231 4.17 -14.36 6.37
CA THR A 231 4.72 -15.09 5.22
C THR A 231 6.22 -15.39 5.34
N ALA A 232 6.89 -14.84 6.36
CA ALA A 232 8.31 -15.13 6.59
C ALA A 232 8.51 -16.57 7.05
N GLY A 233 9.29 -17.35 6.33
CA GLY A 233 9.71 -18.67 6.80
C GLY A 233 10.46 -18.60 8.14
N TYR A 234 10.22 -19.56 9.02
CA TYR A 234 10.92 -19.63 10.31
C TYR A 234 12.46 -19.60 10.16
N ASN A 235 13.11 -18.76 10.94
CA ASN A 235 14.56 -18.59 10.94
C ASN A 235 15.13 -18.81 12.35
N ALA A 236 15.67 -20.01 12.59
CA ALA A 236 16.24 -20.39 13.89
C ALA A 236 17.45 -19.52 14.30
N ALA A 237 18.24 -19.02 13.34
CA ALA A 237 19.38 -18.16 13.64
C ALA A 237 18.91 -16.77 14.09
N PHE A 238 17.81 -16.27 13.52
CA PHE A 238 17.19 -15.02 13.96
C PHE A 238 16.65 -15.17 15.39
N GLU A 239 15.91 -16.25 15.68
CA GLU A 239 15.36 -16.48 17.02
C GLU A 239 16.45 -16.60 18.08
N ALA A 240 17.55 -17.31 17.79
CA ALA A 240 18.68 -17.43 18.70
C ALA A 240 19.35 -16.07 19.01
N LEU A 241 19.31 -15.12 18.05
CA LEU A 241 19.90 -13.78 18.22
C LEU A 241 18.93 -12.80 18.88
N ALA A 242 17.66 -12.82 18.49
CA ALA A 242 16.64 -11.84 18.88
C ALA A 242 15.87 -12.23 20.15
N GLY A 243 15.84 -13.52 20.50
CA GLY A 243 15.10 -14.03 21.65
C GLY A 243 13.60 -14.23 21.40
N PHE A 244 13.13 -14.04 20.15
CA PHE A 244 11.75 -14.30 19.72
C PHE A 244 11.72 -14.81 18.28
N SER A 245 10.66 -15.53 17.90
CA SER A 245 10.49 -16.06 16.55
C SER A 245 10.17 -14.94 15.54
N ASN A 246 10.81 -14.99 14.36
CA ASN A 246 10.45 -14.10 13.25
C ASN A 246 9.09 -14.44 12.59
N THR A 247 8.46 -15.54 13.00
CA THR A 247 7.11 -15.95 12.59
C THR A 247 6.07 -15.75 13.68
N ALA A 248 6.43 -15.13 14.80
CA ALA A 248 5.47 -14.81 15.84
C ALA A 248 4.43 -13.80 15.31
N PRO A 249 3.12 -14.03 15.55
CA PRO A 249 2.10 -13.06 15.19
C PRO A 249 2.32 -11.73 15.89
N LEU A 250 1.99 -10.65 15.21
CA LEU A 250 2.14 -9.29 15.72
C LEU A 250 0.79 -8.81 16.26
N ASP A 251 0.46 -9.32 17.46
CA ASP A 251 -0.77 -8.91 18.14
C ASP A 251 -0.42 -7.85 19.20
N SER A 252 -1.04 -6.70 19.11
CA SER A 252 -0.90 -5.68 20.15
C SER A 252 -2.22 -4.96 20.40
N SER A 253 -2.51 -4.74 21.69
CA SER A 253 -3.60 -3.87 22.12
C SER A 253 -3.06 -2.79 23.04
N VAL A 254 -3.48 -1.55 22.84
CA VAL A 254 -3.05 -0.40 23.63
C VAL A 254 -4.28 0.35 24.16
N ILE A 255 -4.31 0.59 25.46
CA ILE A 255 -5.31 1.44 26.10
C ILE A 255 -4.70 2.83 26.31
N GLN A 256 -5.31 3.84 25.73
CA GLN A 256 -4.88 5.23 25.84
C GLN A 256 -5.94 6.04 26.58
N PRO A 257 -5.63 6.59 27.77
CA PRO A 257 -6.49 7.60 28.41
C PRO A 257 -6.40 8.92 27.63
N ARG A 258 -7.54 9.58 27.49
CA ARG A 258 -7.67 10.92 26.88
C ARG A 258 -8.27 11.90 27.85
#